data_206aa5b5d8f6b411a24cf24591940287
#
_entry.id   206aa5b5d8f6b411a24cf24591940287
#
_cell.length_a   1.000
_cell.length_b   1.000
_cell.length_c   1.000
_cell.angle_alpha   90.00
_cell.angle_beta   90.00
_cell.angle_gamma   90.00
#
_symmetry.space_group_name_H-M   'P 1'
#
loop_
_entity.id
_entity.type
_entity.pdbx_description
1 polymer ?
#
loop_
_entity_poly.entity_id
_entity_poly.type
_entity_poly.pdbx_seq_one_letter_code
_entity_poly.pdbx_strand_id
1 'polypeptide(L)'
;VAPHTEQLTRPAVQLRGLTRSFDGRTVLDGIDLDLPAGQFTALLGHSGSGKSTLLRAVAGLDHGVAGTGRLTAPERVSVVFQDSRLLPWRRVLDNVLLGLDGKDAAERGRAALAEVGLKGRERAWPGELSGGEAQRAALARSLVREPELLLADEPFGALDALTRIKMHNLLRDLWKRHRPSVLLVTHDVDEAIVLADRVLVLDQGRIGLDLTIDRPHPRSYREPVLGEYRERLLAALGVTEDHQ
;
A
#
# COMPACT_ATOMS: atom_id res chain seq x y z
N VAL A 1 8.02 -3.78 38.58
CA VAL A 1 7.75 -4.30 37.22
C VAL A 1 6.27 -4.07 36.99
N ALA A 2 5.92 -3.01 36.27
CA ALA A 2 4.54 -2.72 35.89
C ALA A 2 4.20 -3.54 34.63
N PRO A 3 3.00 -4.13 34.54
CA PRO A 3 2.59 -4.86 33.35
C PRO A 3 2.41 -3.85 32.21
N HIS A 4 3.03 -4.13 31.05
CA HIS A 4 2.72 -3.44 29.80
C HIS A 4 1.23 -3.65 29.53
N THR A 5 0.44 -2.60 29.75
CA THR A 5 -0.92 -2.51 29.30
C THR A 5 -0.88 -2.55 27.77
N GLU A 6 -1.34 -3.67 27.17
CA GLU A 6 -1.72 -3.70 25.78
C GLU A 6 -2.74 -2.57 25.55
N GLN A 7 -2.27 -1.45 25.05
CA GLN A 7 -3.15 -0.50 24.40
C GLN A 7 -3.72 -1.25 23.19
N LEU A 8 -4.97 -1.69 23.32
CA LEU A 8 -5.82 -2.10 22.19
C LEU A 8 -5.86 -0.89 21.25
N THR A 9 -4.92 -0.82 20.35
CA THR A 9 -4.83 0.24 19.34
C THR A 9 -6.07 0.08 18.49
N ARG A 10 -6.95 1.10 18.50
CA ARG A 10 -8.14 1.15 17.66
C ARG A 10 -7.70 0.90 16.21
N PRO A 11 -8.32 -0.06 15.50
CA PRO A 11 -7.93 -0.34 14.12
C PRO A 11 -8.15 0.89 13.25
N ALA A 12 -7.22 1.14 12.33
CA ALA A 12 -7.35 2.20 11.35
C ALA A 12 -8.46 1.92 10.35
N VAL A 13 -8.63 0.64 9.96
CA VAL A 13 -9.70 0.20 9.05
C VAL A 13 -10.44 -0.96 9.69
N GLN A 14 -11.76 -0.93 9.62
CA GLN A 14 -12.64 -2.04 10.03
C GLN A 14 -13.60 -2.39 8.91
N LEU A 15 -13.64 -3.66 8.55
CA LEU A 15 -14.59 -4.23 7.61
C LEU A 15 -15.43 -5.27 8.34
N ARG A 16 -16.74 -5.27 8.12
CA ARG A 16 -17.67 -6.25 8.69
C ARG A 16 -18.66 -6.69 7.63
N GLY A 17 -18.55 -7.96 7.21
CA GLY A 17 -19.38 -8.56 6.20
C GLY A 17 -19.37 -7.80 4.87
N LEU A 18 -18.22 -7.22 4.48
CA LEU A 18 -18.15 -6.38 3.29
C LEU A 18 -18.33 -7.21 2.03
N THR A 19 -19.37 -6.91 1.26
CA THR A 19 -19.61 -7.47 -0.08
C THR A 19 -19.53 -6.39 -1.15
N ARG A 20 -19.08 -6.76 -2.35
CA ARG A 20 -19.13 -5.90 -3.53
C ARG A 20 -19.42 -6.75 -4.76
N SER A 21 -20.35 -6.27 -5.60
CA SER A 21 -20.77 -6.99 -6.81
C SER A 21 -20.80 -6.07 -8.02
N PHE A 22 -20.42 -6.59 -9.17
CA PHE A 22 -20.43 -5.92 -10.46
C PHE A 22 -21.22 -6.78 -11.45
N ASP A 23 -22.22 -6.24 -12.09
CA ASP A 23 -23.06 -6.92 -13.07
C ASP A 23 -23.60 -8.28 -12.56
N GLY A 24 -24.01 -8.31 -11.28
CA GLY A 24 -24.53 -9.51 -10.63
C GLY A 24 -23.47 -10.52 -10.17
N ARG A 25 -22.18 -10.29 -10.48
CA ARG A 25 -21.07 -11.15 -10.02
C ARG A 25 -20.49 -10.60 -8.72
N THR A 26 -20.49 -11.40 -7.67
CA THR A 26 -19.84 -11.05 -6.41
C THR A 26 -18.31 -11.13 -6.57
N VAL A 27 -17.62 -10.04 -6.21
CA VAL A 27 -16.16 -9.88 -6.27
C VAL A 27 -15.56 -9.89 -4.87
N LEU A 28 -16.25 -9.26 -3.89
CA LEU A 28 -15.91 -9.38 -2.47
C LEU A 28 -17.09 -10.05 -1.76
N ASP A 29 -16.80 -11.06 -0.97
CA ASP A 29 -17.81 -11.93 -0.38
C ASP A 29 -17.65 -12.04 1.14
N GLY A 30 -18.32 -11.15 1.86
CA GLY A 30 -18.43 -11.19 3.31
C GLY A 30 -17.09 -10.97 4.03
N ILE A 31 -16.28 -10.00 3.60
CA ILE A 31 -14.98 -9.75 4.22
C ILE A 31 -15.13 -9.12 5.61
N ASP A 32 -14.56 -9.80 6.60
CA ASP A 32 -14.30 -9.29 7.94
C ASP A 32 -12.80 -9.07 8.10
N LEU A 33 -12.39 -7.83 8.39
CA LEU A 33 -10.97 -7.47 8.48
C LEU A 33 -10.78 -6.25 9.38
N ASP A 34 -9.77 -6.32 10.25
CA ASP A 34 -9.25 -5.17 11.00
C ASP A 34 -7.81 -4.91 10.57
N LEU A 35 -7.50 -3.67 10.17
CA LEU A 35 -6.15 -3.21 9.94
C LEU A 35 -5.73 -2.31 11.11
N PRO A 36 -4.75 -2.73 11.92
CA PRO A 36 -4.24 -1.94 13.04
C PRO A 36 -3.64 -0.62 12.61
N ALA A 37 -3.77 0.41 13.46
CA ALA A 37 -3.12 1.69 13.23
C ALA A 37 -1.58 1.55 13.20
N GLY A 38 -0.93 2.20 12.21
CA GLY A 38 0.52 2.20 12.06
C GLY A 38 1.13 0.88 11.58
N GLN A 39 0.34 -0.15 11.28
CA GLN A 39 0.81 -1.43 10.76
C GLN A 39 1.00 -1.37 9.24
N PHE A 40 2.03 -2.06 8.76
CA PHE A 40 2.23 -2.31 7.35
C PHE A 40 1.63 -3.68 6.98
N THR A 41 0.53 -3.66 6.24
CA THR A 41 -0.16 -4.88 5.78
C THR A 41 -0.01 -5.01 4.27
N ALA A 42 0.36 -6.19 3.77
CA ALA A 42 0.32 -6.52 2.36
C ALA A 42 -0.91 -7.39 2.03
N LEU A 43 -1.47 -7.21 0.85
CA LEU A 43 -2.57 -7.99 0.30
C LEU A 43 -2.13 -8.66 -0.99
N LEU A 44 -1.96 -9.96 -0.94
CA LEU A 44 -1.66 -10.83 -2.06
C LEU A 44 -2.93 -11.47 -2.64
N GLY A 45 -2.84 -12.01 -3.84
CA GLY A 45 -3.90 -12.79 -4.49
C GLY A 45 -3.75 -12.79 -6.00
N HIS A 46 -4.41 -13.72 -6.67
CA HIS A 46 -4.40 -13.82 -8.12
C HIS A 46 -5.01 -12.59 -8.81
N SER A 47 -4.73 -12.44 -10.10
CA SER A 47 -5.44 -11.44 -10.93
C SER A 47 -6.95 -11.75 -10.87
N GLY A 48 -7.75 -10.70 -10.65
CA GLY A 48 -9.20 -10.84 -10.54
C GLY A 48 -9.73 -11.33 -9.19
N SER A 49 -8.89 -11.59 -8.17
CA SER A 49 -9.35 -12.03 -6.83
C SER A 49 -10.12 -10.94 -6.04
N GLY A 50 -10.10 -9.69 -6.50
CA GLY A 50 -10.80 -8.57 -5.83
C GLY A 50 -9.90 -7.58 -5.07
N LYS A 51 -8.57 -7.69 -5.14
CA LYS A 51 -7.61 -6.82 -4.41
C LYS A 51 -7.85 -5.33 -4.66
N SER A 52 -7.86 -4.91 -5.93
CA SER A 52 -8.08 -3.50 -6.29
C SER A 52 -9.52 -3.05 -5.96
N THR A 53 -10.49 -3.97 -5.95
CA THR A 53 -11.86 -3.68 -5.49
C THR A 53 -11.87 -3.40 -4.00
N LEU A 54 -11.19 -4.22 -3.20
CA LEU A 54 -11.07 -4.01 -1.76
C LEU A 54 -10.33 -2.69 -1.45
N LEU A 55 -9.23 -2.43 -2.13
CA LEU A 55 -8.48 -1.19 -1.97
C LEU A 55 -9.35 0.03 -2.32
N ARG A 56 -10.10 -0.02 -3.44
CA ARG A 56 -11.01 1.08 -3.83
C ARG A 56 -12.13 1.28 -2.83
N ALA A 57 -12.70 0.20 -2.28
CA ALA A 57 -13.71 0.29 -1.23
C ALA A 57 -13.16 1.01 0.01
N VAL A 58 -11.97 0.60 0.48
CA VAL A 58 -11.30 1.25 1.63
C VAL A 58 -10.93 2.71 1.33
N ALA A 59 -10.60 3.03 0.07
CA ALA A 59 -10.34 4.40 -0.37
C ALA A 59 -11.60 5.27 -0.50
N GLY A 60 -12.81 4.71 -0.35
CA GLY A 60 -14.07 5.40 -0.65
C GLY A 60 -14.25 5.73 -2.14
N LEU A 61 -13.65 4.95 -3.03
CA LEU A 61 -13.67 5.15 -4.48
C LEU A 61 -14.61 4.17 -5.22
N ASP A 62 -15.48 3.49 -4.48
CA ASP A 62 -16.41 2.49 -5.00
C ASP A 62 -17.87 3.00 -5.06
N HIS A 63 -18.04 4.29 -5.32
CA HIS A 63 -19.37 4.91 -5.41
C HIS A 63 -20.24 4.23 -6.46
N GLY A 64 -21.47 3.86 -6.05
CA GLY A 64 -22.43 3.22 -6.93
C GLY A 64 -22.20 1.71 -7.16
N VAL A 65 -21.19 1.12 -6.52
CA VAL A 65 -20.98 -0.34 -6.56
C VAL A 65 -21.97 -1.01 -5.63
N ALA A 66 -22.69 -2.02 -6.15
CA ALA A 66 -23.64 -2.79 -5.37
C ALA A 66 -22.92 -3.63 -4.31
N GLY A 67 -23.49 -3.69 -3.11
CA GLY A 67 -22.90 -4.47 -2.02
C GLY A 67 -23.52 -4.15 -0.67
N THR A 68 -23.07 -4.88 0.34
CA THR A 68 -23.51 -4.76 1.74
C THR A 68 -22.31 -4.70 2.68
N GLY A 69 -22.58 -4.70 3.97
CA GLY A 69 -21.56 -4.68 5.01
C GLY A 69 -21.23 -3.26 5.49
N ARG A 70 -20.35 -3.21 6.47
CA ARG A 70 -19.92 -1.95 7.09
C ARG A 70 -18.43 -1.77 6.88
N LEU A 71 -18.05 -0.56 6.51
CA LEU A 71 -16.65 -0.15 6.35
C LEU A 71 -16.43 1.12 7.17
N THR A 72 -15.38 1.14 7.98
CA THR A 72 -14.88 2.32 8.68
C THR A 72 -13.40 2.50 8.30
N ALA A 73 -13.04 3.68 7.84
CA ALA A 73 -11.68 4.07 7.51
C ALA A 73 -11.40 5.48 8.05
N PRO A 74 -10.15 5.90 8.23
CA PRO A 74 -9.81 7.25 8.65
C PRO A 74 -10.19 8.28 7.57
N GLU A 75 -10.26 9.55 7.94
CA GLU A 75 -10.56 10.63 6.98
C GLU A 75 -9.39 10.92 6.04
N ARG A 76 -8.16 10.85 6.55
CA ARG A 76 -6.94 11.15 5.77
C ARG A 76 -6.41 9.88 5.10
N VAL A 77 -6.98 9.54 3.97
CA VAL A 77 -6.54 8.44 3.13
C VAL A 77 -5.79 8.97 1.92
N SER A 78 -4.66 8.38 1.58
CA SER A 78 -3.94 8.63 0.33
C SER A 78 -3.76 7.35 -0.46
N VAL A 79 -3.77 7.46 -1.79
CA VAL A 79 -3.62 6.31 -2.70
C VAL A 79 -2.42 6.53 -3.62
N VAL A 80 -1.55 5.53 -3.70
CA VAL A 80 -0.50 5.41 -4.72
C VAL A 80 -0.91 4.30 -5.67
N PHE A 81 -0.93 4.60 -6.96
CA PHE A 81 -1.30 3.65 -8.01
C PHE A 81 -0.05 3.11 -8.73
N GLN A 82 -0.21 2.06 -9.49
CA GLN A 82 0.82 1.49 -10.36
C GLN A 82 1.37 2.55 -11.33
N ASP A 83 0.49 3.31 -11.99
CA ASP A 83 0.87 4.49 -12.72
C ASP A 83 0.96 5.68 -11.78
N SER A 84 1.95 6.54 -11.94
CA SER A 84 2.16 7.71 -11.07
C SER A 84 1.00 8.71 -11.08
N ARG A 85 0.19 8.70 -12.15
CA ARG A 85 -0.96 9.60 -12.35
C ARG A 85 -0.61 11.05 -12.07
N LEU A 86 0.59 11.48 -12.47
CA LEU A 86 0.94 12.88 -12.46
C LEU A 86 0.20 13.61 -13.58
N LEU A 87 -0.29 14.81 -13.30
CA LEU A 87 -0.93 15.66 -14.29
C LEU A 87 0.14 16.21 -15.25
N PRO A 88 0.15 15.83 -16.54
CA PRO A 88 1.25 16.17 -17.44
C PRO A 88 1.34 17.68 -17.73
N TRP A 89 0.25 18.43 -17.52
CA TRP A 89 0.19 19.88 -17.68
C TRP A 89 0.53 20.67 -16.41
N ARG A 90 0.99 20.00 -15.34
CA ARG A 90 1.46 20.63 -14.09
C ARG A 90 2.90 20.26 -13.80
N ARG A 91 3.66 21.19 -13.23
CA ARG A 91 5.02 20.92 -12.75
C ARG A 91 5.00 19.88 -11.62
N VAL A 92 6.16 19.28 -11.36
CA VAL A 92 6.27 18.24 -10.31
C VAL A 92 5.85 18.76 -8.95
N LEU A 93 6.28 19.95 -8.55
CA LEU A 93 5.83 20.55 -7.28
C LEU A 93 4.32 20.76 -7.26
N ASP A 94 3.73 21.30 -8.33
CA ASP A 94 2.28 21.54 -8.42
C ASP A 94 1.47 20.23 -8.37
N ASN A 95 2.05 19.12 -8.87
CA ASN A 95 1.48 17.80 -8.71
C ASN A 95 1.49 17.34 -7.25
N VAL A 96 2.59 17.57 -6.54
CA VAL A 96 2.70 17.22 -5.11
C VAL A 96 1.74 18.04 -4.26
N LEU A 97 1.55 19.31 -4.60
CA LEU A 97 0.67 20.23 -3.88
C LEU A 97 -0.82 20.06 -4.21
N LEU A 98 -1.18 19.14 -5.09
CA LEU A 98 -2.57 18.95 -5.52
C LEU A 98 -3.51 18.67 -4.33
N GLY A 99 -4.44 19.61 -4.07
CA GLY A 99 -5.37 19.54 -2.95
C GLY A 99 -4.73 19.76 -1.57
N LEU A 100 -3.55 20.37 -1.52
CA LEU A 100 -2.91 20.87 -0.32
C LEU A 100 -3.01 22.40 -0.30
N ASP A 101 -3.70 22.94 0.70
CA ASP A 101 -3.87 24.37 0.90
C ASP A 101 -3.02 24.84 2.09
N GLY A 102 -2.77 26.15 2.15
CA GLY A 102 -2.04 26.78 3.24
C GLY A 102 -0.81 27.57 2.79
N LYS A 103 -0.37 28.49 3.64
CA LYS A 103 0.79 29.37 3.34
C LYS A 103 2.11 28.60 3.30
N ASP A 104 2.18 27.47 3.99
CA ASP A 104 3.33 26.55 4.10
C ASP A 104 3.32 25.45 3.06
N ALA A 105 2.26 25.33 2.24
CA ALA A 105 2.10 24.23 1.29
C ALA A 105 3.33 24.03 0.39
N ALA A 106 3.86 25.14 -0.17
CA ALA A 106 5.02 25.06 -1.05
C ALA A 106 6.30 24.58 -0.33
N GLU A 107 6.49 24.93 0.93
CA GLU A 107 7.60 24.45 1.75
C GLU A 107 7.46 22.96 2.06
N ARG A 108 6.29 22.53 2.49
CA ARG A 108 5.94 21.11 2.72
C ARG A 108 6.13 20.28 1.45
N GLY A 109 5.69 20.78 0.30
CA GLY A 109 5.88 20.10 -0.98
C GLY A 109 7.35 19.92 -1.36
N ARG A 110 8.19 20.96 -1.15
CA ARG A 110 9.65 20.83 -1.38
C ARG A 110 10.31 19.86 -0.41
N ALA A 111 9.90 19.89 0.85
CA ALA A 111 10.38 18.93 1.86
C ALA A 111 10.00 17.47 1.46
N ALA A 112 8.76 17.23 1.07
CA ALA A 112 8.31 15.93 0.61
C ALA A 112 9.07 15.44 -0.64
N LEU A 113 9.35 16.34 -1.61
CA LEU A 113 10.19 16.01 -2.76
C LEU A 113 11.64 15.68 -2.36
N ALA A 114 12.19 16.41 -1.40
CA ALA A 114 13.53 16.13 -0.89
C ALA A 114 13.59 14.77 -0.17
N GLU A 115 12.57 14.40 0.61
CA GLU A 115 12.48 13.11 1.28
C GLU A 115 12.49 11.92 0.31
N VAL A 116 11.88 12.08 -0.87
CA VAL A 116 11.89 11.04 -1.91
C VAL A 116 13.08 11.15 -2.87
N GLY A 117 14.07 12.00 -2.57
CA GLY A 117 15.28 12.19 -3.39
C GLY A 117 15.04 12.92 -4.71
N LEU A 118 14.05 13.82 -4.76
CA LEU A 118 13.72 14.65 -5.93
C LEU A 118 14.00 16.16 -5.70
N LYS A 119 14.89 16.49 -4.77
CA LYS A 119 15.35 17.86 -4.58
C LYS A 119 15.94 18.41 -5.88
N GLY A 120 15.49 19.58 -6.32
CA GLY A 120 15.89 20.23 -7.58
C GLY A 120 15.01 19.86 -8.78
N ARG A 121 14.02 18.96 -8.61
CA ARG A 121 13.07 18.57 -9.65
C ARG A 121 11.72 19.29 -9.58
N GLU A 122 11.59 20.30 -8.72
CA GLU A 122 10.33 20.99 -8.40
C GLU A 122 9.68 21.61 -9.67
N ARG A 123 10.52 22.11 -10.58
CA ARG A 123 10.10 22.78 -11.82
C ARG A 123 10.06 21.88 -13.04
N ALA A 124 10.48 20.61 -12.91
CA ALA A 124 10.42 19.65 -14.00
C ALA A 124 8.97 19.34 -14.41
N TRP A 125 8.78 18.97 -15.67
CA TRP A 125 7.51 18.40 -16.13
C TRP A 125 7.48 16.89 -15.88
N PRO A 126 6.31 16.28 -15.70
CA PRO A 126 6.22 14.82 -15.54
C PRO A 126 6.90 14.02 -16.65
N GLY A 127 6.84 14.49 -17.91
CA GLY A 127 7.48 13.86 -19.05
C GLY A 127 9.02 13.90 -19.05
N GLU A 128 9.62 14.71 -18.17
CA GLU A 128 11.09 14.80 -18.00
C GLU A 128 11.59 13.85 -16.91
N LEU A 129 10.68 13.13 -16.22
CA LEU A 129 11.00 12.19 -15.16
C LEU A 129 11.15 10.77 -15.73
N SER A 130 12.12 10.03 -15.21
CA SER A 130 12.11 8.56 -15.35
C SER A 130 10.90 7.95 -14.63
N GLY A 131 10.52 6.71 -14.98
CA GLY A 131 9.40 6.03 -14.32
C GLY A 131 9.56 5.96 -12.79
N GLY A 132 10.78 5.69 -12.31
CA GLY A 132 11.08 5.68 -10.88
C GLY A 132 11.01 7.07 -10.24
N GLU A 133 11.41 8.14 -10.95
CA GLU A 133 11.24 9.52 -10.47
C GLU A 133 9.76 9.91 -10.40
N ALA A 134 8.98 9.55 -11.44
CA ALA A 134 7.54 9.81 -11.46
C ALA A 134 6.82 9.09 -10.31
N GLN A 135 7.21 7.84 -10.01
CA GLN A 135 6.64 7.09 -8.89
C GLN A 135 7.04 7.69 -7.53
N ARG A 136 8.29 8.17 -7.37
CA ARG A 136 8.69 8.91 -6.16
C ARG A 136 7.92 10.22 -6.00
N ALA A 137 7.66 10.95 -7.08
CA ALA A 137 6.82 12.16 -7.02
C ALA A 137 5.37 11.84 -6.60
N ALA A 138 4.80 10.74 -7.10
CA ALA A 138 3.48 10.27 -6.67
C ALA A 138 3.46 9.89 -5.17
N LEU A 139 4.52 9.26 -4.68
CA LEU A 139 4.68 8.95 -3.26
C LEU A 139 4.79 10.24 -2.41
N ALA A 140 5.58 11.22 -2.84
CA ALA A 140 5.66 12.53 -2.19
C ALA A 140 4.28 13.22 -2.13
N ARG A 141 3.51 13.19 -3.22
CA ARG A 141 2.13 13.71 -3.28
C ARG A 141 1.22 13.04 -2.26
N SER A 142 1.40 11.74 -2.03
CA SER A 142 0.60 11.00 -1.06
C SER A 142 0.97 11.34 0.38
N LEU A 143 2.26 11.51 0.67
CA LEU A 143 2.76 11.71 2.04
C LEU A 143 2.67 13.16 2.51
N VAL A 144 2.76 14.16 1.62
CA VAL A 144 2.68 15.59 1.98
C VAL A 144 1.38 15.95 2.70
N ARG A 145 0.34 15.12 2.53
CA ARG A 145 -0.96 15.25 3.19
C ARG A 145 -1.03 14.59 4.58
N GLU A 146 0.07 13.99 5.03
CA GLU A 146 0.17 13.30 6.32
C GLU A 146 -0.97 12.29 6.53
N PRO A 147 -1.11 11.29 5.63
CA PRO A 147 -2.21 10.34 5.69
C PRO A 147 -2.12 9.47 6.94
N GLU A 148 -3.28 9.13 7.52
CA GLU A 148 -3.40 8.09 8.54
C GLU A 148 -3.39 6.69 7.92
N LEU A 149 -3.82 6.61 6.63
CA LEU A 149 -3.84 5.39 5.84
C LEU A 149 -3.26 5.66 4.44
N LEU A 150 -2.23 4.91 4.11
CA LEU A 150 -1.64 4.87 2.77
C LEU A 150 -2.06 3.57 2.09
N LEU A 151 -2.77 3.70 0.99
CA LEU A 151 -3.14 2.60 0.11
C LEU A 151 -2.20 2.59 -1.09
N ALA A 152 -1.65 1.44 -1.44
CA ALA A 152 -0.73 1.30 -2.56
C ALA A 152 -1.18 0.13 -3.46
N ASP A 153 -1.59 0.43 -4.70
CA ASP A 153 -2.09 -0.55 -5.67
C ASP A 153 -0.97 -0.87 -6.67
N GLU A 154 -0.26 -1.97 -6.44
CA GLU A 154 0.88 -2.45 -7.26
C GLU A 154 1.92 -1.35 -7.61
N PRO A 155 2.36 -0.53 -6.64
CA PRO A 155 3.07 0.72 -6.92
C PRO A 155 4.44 0.53 -7.57
N PHE A 156 4.95 -0.70 -7.62
CA PHE A 156 6.29 -1.03 -8.12
C PHE A 156 6.27 -1.94 -9.34
N GLY A 157 5.09 -2.35 -9.81
CA GLY A 157 4.93 -3.33 -10.89
C GLY A 157 5.59 -2.93 -12.22
N ALA A 158 5.64 -1.62 -12.52
CA ALA A 158 6.22 -1.10 -13.76
C ALA A 158 7.74 -0.77 -13.65
N LEU A 159 8.38 -1.02 -12.49
CA LEU A 159 9.78 -0.67 -12.25
C LEU A 159 10.72 -1.83 -12.56
N ASP A 160 11.91 -1.50 -13.06
CA ASP A 160 13.02 -2.46 -13.14
C ASP A 160 13.46 -2.94 -11.75
N ALA A 161 14.17 -4.07 -11.68
CA ALA A 161 14.53 -4.72 -10.43
C ALA A 161 15.35 -3.82 -9.48
N LEU A 162 16.32 -3.04 -10.00
CA LEU A 162 17.17 -2.19 -9.17
C LEU A 162 16.40 -0.98 -8.64
N THR A 163 15.58 -0.37 -9.46
CA THR A 163 14.72 0.75 -9.08
C THR A 163 13.68 0.28 -8.06
N ARG A 164 13.12 -0.93 -8.23
CA ARG A 164 12.18 -1.54 -7.27
C ARG A 164 12.80 -1.71 -5.90
N ILE A 165 14.00 -2.26 -5.78
CA ILE A 165 14.71 -2.40 -4.49
C ILE A 165 14.92 -1.03 -3.81
N LYS A 166 15.32 -0.01 -4.59
CA LYS A 166 15.47 1.36 -4.05
C LYS A 166 14.15 1.93 -3.53
N MET A 167 13.05 1.66 -4.26
CA MET A 167 11.71 2.11 -3.86
C MET A 167 11.20 1.39 -2.61
N HIS A 168 11.47 0.09 -2.45
CA HIS A 168 11.14 -0.65 -1.23
C HIS A 168 11.85 -0.06 0.01
N ASN A 169 13.14 0.22 -0.12
CA ASN A 169 13.90 0.86 0.95
C ASN A 169 13.34 2.24 1.29
N LEU A 170 13.07 3.05 0.26
CA LEU A 170 12.49 4.38 0.44
C LEU A 170 11.12 4.32 1.13
N LEU A 171 10.20 3.47 0.65
CA LEU A 171 8.88 3.33 1.26
C LEU A 171 8.97 2.89 2.73
N ARG A 172 9.86 1.93 3.03
CA ARG A 172 10.10 1.48 4.40
C ARG A 172 10.63 2.59 5.31
N ASP A 173 11.58 3.40 4.81
CA ASP A 173 12.16 4.50 5.59
C ASP A 173 11.13 5.61 5.82
N LEU A 174 10.30 5.92 4.84
CA LEU A 174 9.18 6.86 4.96
C LEU A 174 8.12 6.32 5.94
N TRP A 175 7.76 5.03 5.84
CA TRP A 175 6.84 4.41 6.79
C TRP A 175 7.35 4.47 8.23
N LYS A 176 8.64 4.21 8.47
CA LYS A 176 9.23 4.33 9.80
C LYS A 176 9.17 5.75 10.35
N ARG A 177 9.29 6.76 9.49
CA ARG A 177 9.29 8.17 9.86
C ARG A 177 7.88 8.69 10.13
N HIS A 178 6.94 8.41 9.23
CA HIS A 178 5.59 8.99 9.26
C HIS A 178 4.55 8.10 9.95
N ARG A 179 4.83 6.80 10.05
CA ARG A 179 3.98 5.79 10.71
C ARG A 179 2.50 5.77 10.26
N PRO A 180 2.17 5.96 9.00
CA PRO A 180 0.81 5.70 8.53
C PRO A 180 0.50 4.20 8.65
N SER A 181 -0.77 3.85 8.75
CA SER A 181 -1.20 2.49 8.40
C SER A 181 -1.00 2.30 6.91
N VAL A 182 -0.50 1.14 6.48
CA VAL A 182 -0.27 0.86 5.04
C VAL A 182 -1.04 -0.39 4.64
N LEU A 183 -1.75 -0.31 3.52
CA LEU A 183 -2.26 -1.47 2.79
C LEU A 183 -1.62 -1.50 1.40
N LEU A 184 -0.68 -2.40 1.21
CA LEU A 184 0.03 -2.63 -0.05
C LEU A 184 -0.64 -3.79 -0.80
N VAL A 185 -1.21 -3.54 -1.94
CA VAL A 185 -1.65 -4.57 -2.89
C VAL A 185 -0.47 -4.90 -3.79
N THR A 186 -0.11 -6.17 -3.85
CA THR A 186 0.95 -6.68 -4.72
C THR A 186 0.67 -8.12 -5.15
N HIS A 187 1.31 -8.57 -6.20
CA HIS A 187 1.36 -9.98 -6.61
C HIS A 187 2.73 -10.62 -6.32
N ASP A 188 3.69 -9.84 -5.81
CA ASP A 188 5.05 -10.28 -5.49
C ASP A 188 5.11 -10.71 -4.01
N VAL A 189 5.28 -12.03 -3.80
CA VAL A 189 5.37 -12.64 -2.47
C VAL A 189 6.58 -12.14 -1.70
N ASP A 190 7.72 -11.95 -2.36
CA ASP A 190 8.94 -11.48 -1.74
C ASP A 190 8.83 -10.03 -1.29
N GLU A 191 8.19 -9.20 -2.10
CA GLU A 191 7.86 -7.82 -1.74
C GLU A 191 7.00 -7.78 -0.46
N ALA A 192 5.93 -8.57 -0.41
CA ALA A 192 5.05 -8.65 0.74
C ALA A 192 5.81 -9.05 2.02
N ILE A 193 6.66 -10.09 1.96
CA ILE A 193 7.44 -10.57 3.11
C ILE A 193 8.46 -9.51 3.58
N VAL A 194 9.13 -8.83 2.65
CA VAL A 194 10.19 -7.89 2.99
C VAL A 194 9.63 -6.59 3.59
N LEU A 195 8.46 -6.14 3.15
CA LEU A 195 7.90 -4.85 3.54
C LEU A 195 6.89 -4.93 4.67
N ALA A 196 6.05 -5.98 4.72
CA ALA A 196 4.88 -5.98 5.57
C ALA A 196 5.08 -6.70 6.91
N ASP A 197 4.43 -6.20 7.97
CA ASP A 197 4.31 -6.88 9.26
C ASP A 197 3.28 -8.01 9.21
N ARG A 198 2.29 -7.88 8.32
CA ARG A 198 1.18 -8.82 8.13
C ARG A 198 0.88 -8.98 6.64
N VAL A 199 0.68 -10.20 6.21
CA VAL A 199 0.34 -10.54 4.83
C VAL A 199 -0.99 -11.26 4.79
N LEU A 200 -1.90 -10.73 3.99
CA LEU A 200 -3.21 -11.30 3.71
C LEU A 200 -3.21 -11.90 2.31
N VAL A 201 -3.85 -13.04 2.13
CA VAL A 201 -4.11 -13.61 0.80
C VAL A 201 -5.61 -13.52 0.53
N LEU A 202 -5.97 -12.80 -0.53
CA LEU A 202 -7.34 -12.70 -1.02
C LEU A 202 -7.54 -13.75 -2.13
N ASP A 203 -8.42 -14.68 -1.88
CA ASP A 203 -8.83 -15.69 -2.84
C ASP A 203 -10.34 -15.70 -3.00
N GLN A 204 -10.82 -15.70 -4.24
CA GLN A 204 -12.25 -15.73 -4.61
C GLN A 204 -13.12 -14.75 -3.79
N GLY A 205 -12.61 -13.54 -3.54
CA GLY A 205 -13.32 -12.50 -2.81
C GLY A 205 -13.34 -12.65 -1.29
N ARG A 206 -12.59 -13.60 -0.72
CA ARG A 206 -12.48 -13.86 0.72
C ARG A 206 -11.03 -13.84 1.19
N ILE A 207 -10.80 -13.56 2.47
CA ILE A 207 -9.45 -13.69 3.06
C ILE A 207 -9.21 -15.19 3.31
N GLY A 208 -8.36 -15.79 2.48
CA GLY A 208 -7.98 -17.20 2.59
C GLY A 208 -6.83 -17.46 3.57
N LEU A 209 -5.92 -16.50 3.72
CA LEU A 209 -4.82 -16.58 4.68
C LEU A 209 -4.58 -15.21 5.33
N ASP A 210 -4.28 -15.23 6.61
CA ASP A 210 -3.85 -14.08 7.41
C ASP A 210 -2.59 -14.48 8.18
N LEU A 211 -1.45 -13.89 7.79
CA LEU A 211 -0.13 -14.31 8.24
C LEU A 211 0.65 -13.12 8.80
N THR A 212 0.99 -13.18 10.08
CA THR A 212 1.92 -12.24 10.71
C THR A 212 3.37 -12.65 10.42
N ILE A 213 4.19 -11.70 10.00
CA ILE A 213 5.63 -11.90 9.79
C ILE A 213 6.36 -11.48 11.06
N ASP A 214 6.60 -12.43 11.94
CA ASP A 214 7.27 -12.20 13.23
C ASP A 214 8.79 -12.11 13.05
N ARG A 215 9.22 -11.07 12.36
CA ARG A 215 10.65 -10.75 12.12
C ARG A 215 10.87 -9.25 12.10
N PRO A 216 11.93 -8.75 12.74
CA PRO A 216 12.24 -7.31 12.74
C PRO A 216 12.65 -6.81 11.35
N HIS A 217 12.41 -5.56 11.09
CA HIS A 217 12.97 -4.86 9.93
C HIS A 217 14.37 -4.30 10.22
N PRO A 218 15.27 -4.18 9.22
CA PRO A 218 15.09 -4.51 7.81
C PRO A 218 15.18 -6.02 7.54
N ARG A 219 14.38 -6.52 6.61
CA ARG A 219 14.44 -7.89 6.12
C ARG A 219 15.13 -7.92 4.76
N SER A 220 15.90 -8.97 4.50
CA SER A 220 16.57 -9.18 3.23
C SER A 220 15.96 -10.36 2.48
N TYR A 221 15.81 -10.25 1.16
CA TYR A 221 15.37 -11.34 0.29
C TYR A 221 16.21 -12.63 0.42
N ARG A 222 17.42 -12.52 1.00
CA ARG A 222 18.37 -13.63 1.13
C ARG A 222 18.30 -14.33 2.49
N GLU A 223 17.43 -13.91 3.39
CA GLU A 223 17.31 -14.54 4.71
C GLU A 223 16.62 -15.90 4.60
N PRO A 224 17.31 -17.02 4.95
CA PRO A 224 16.73 -18.36 4.83
C PRO A 224 15.43 -18.52 5.62
N VAL A 225 15.33 -17.85 6.77
CA VAL A 225 14.15 -17.90 7.65
C VAL A 225 12.88 -17.34 6.99
N LEU A 226 13.01 -16.53 5.94
CA LEU A 226 11.86 -16.04 5.18
C LEU A 226 11.31 -17.09 4.19
N GLY A 227 12.05 -18.19 3.97
CA GLY A 227 11.61 -19.31 3.12
C GLY A 227 10.30 -19.92 3.59
N GLU A 228 10.16 -20.17 4.89
CA GLU A 228 8.93 -20.75 5.48
C GLU A 228 7.69 -19.87 5.23
N TYR A 229 7.85 -18.53 5.34
CA TYR A 229 6.77 -17.60 5.02
C TYR A 229 6.43 -17.63 3.53
N ARG A 230 7.45 -17.70 2.65
CA ARG A 230 7.27 -17.81 1.21
C ARG A 230 6.50 -19.06 0.82
N GLU A 231 6.91 -20.22 1.32
CA GLU A 231 6.23 -21.50 1.06
C GLU A 231 4.76 -21.45 1.47
N ARG A 232 4.46 -20.93 2.66
CA ARG A 232 3.08 -20.80 3.14
C ARG A 232 2.24 -19.87 2.26
N LEU A 233 2.81 -18.75 1.80
CA LEU A 233 2.13 -17.80 0.94
C LEU A 233 1.93 -18.38 -0.47
N LEU A 234 2.94 -19.06 -1.03
CA LEU A 234 2.83 -19.72 -2.33
C LEU A 234 1.77 -20.84 -2.29
N ALA A 235 1.77 -21.65 -1.24
CA ALA A 235 0.72 -22.68 -1.06
C ALA A 235 -0.68 -22.08 -0.98
N ALA A 236 -0.86 -20.95 -0.25
CA ALA A 236 -2.13 -20.25 -0.17
C ALA A 236 -2.56 -19.61 -1.51
N LEU A 237 -1.59 -19.31 -2.37
CA LEU A 237 -1.83 -18.86 -3.76
C LEU A 237 -1.99 -20.03 -4.73
N GLY A 238 -2.04 -21.29 -4.27
CA GLY A 238 -2.18 -22.47 -5.13
C GLY A 238 -0.94 -22.78 -5.98
N VAL A 239 0.21 -22.19 -5.64
CA VAL A 239 1.50 -22.51 -6.26
C VAL A 239 2.22 -23.52 -5.40
N THR A 240 2.23 -24.79 -5.82
CA THR A 240 3.07 -25.83 -5.21
C THR A 240 4.40 -25.87 -5.97
N GLU A 241 5.53 -25.70 -5.27
CA GLU A 241 6.83 -26.02 -5.86
C GLU A 241 6.88 -27.57 -5.98
N ASP A 242 6.66 -28.08 -7.20
CA ASP A 242 7.01 -29.46 -7.51
C ASP A 242 8.53 -29.56 -7.41
N HIS A 243 9.01 -30.14 -6.33
CA HIS A 243 10.39 -30.58 -6.21
C HIS A 243 10.63 -31.72 -7.23
N GLN A 244 11.12 -31.36 -8.41
CA GLN A 244 11.77 -32.31 -9.32
C GLN A 244 13.27 -32.38 -9.03
#